data_288c430ff19ab285e1cdde057aa067ad
#
_entry.id   288c430ff19ab285e1cdde057aa067ad
#
_cell.length_a   1.000
_cell.length_b   1.000
_cell.length_c   1.000
_cell.angle_alpha   90.00
_cell.angle_beta   90.00
_cell.angle_gamma   90.00
#
_symmetry.space_group_name_H-M   'P 1'
#
loop_
_entity.id
_entity.type
_entity.pdbx_description
1 polymer ?
#
loop_
_entity_poly.entity_id
_entity_poly.type
_entity_poly.pdbx_seq_one_letter_code
_entity_poly.pdbx_strand_id
1 'polypeptide(L)'
;MWKLVNGRLIQTADETRSRYKTRISATIIEQLKQLSIQHHSHIGYLLENGYINMLQQGMITYDKKNRPKDRIEFRTTCDAELLEQLRDFAKRQQLNLNDVIEASVAYINVEDVKDAHYRYRVEKG
;
A
#
# COMPACT_ATOMS: atom_id res chain seq x y z
N MET A 1 -12.71 -6.16 -6.42
CA MET A 1 -12.87 -5.49 -7.73
C MET A 1 -14.28 -5.70 -8.26
N TRP A 2 -14.83 -4.70 -8.90
CA TRP A 2 -16.14 -4.81 -9.53
C TRP A 2 -16.00 -5.31 -10.98
N LYS A 3 -16.82 -6.25 -11.37
CA LYS A 3 -16.88 -6.75 -12.74
C LYS A 3 -18.30 -6.63 -13.29
N LEU A 4 -18.40 -6.35 -14.57
CA LEU A 4 -19.67 -6.36 -15.27
C LEU A 4 -19.91 -7.74 -15.82
N VAL A 5 -20.93 -8.43 -15.31
CA VAL A 5 -21.28 -9.78 -15.73
C VAL A 5 -22.76 -9.77 -16.09
N ASN A 6 -23.07 -10.11 -17.35
CA ASN A 6 -24.44 -10.16 -17.87
C ASN A 6 -25.19 -8.84 -17.61
N GLY A 7 -24.53 -7.69 -17.76
CA GLY A 7 -25.12 -6.39 -17.53
C GLY A 7 -25.27 -6.00 -16.07
N ARG A 8 -24.76 -6.81 -15.13
CA ARG A 8 -24.80 -6.54 -13.69
C ARG A 8 -23.42 -6.35 -13.14
N LEU A 9 -23.30 -5.40 -12.23
CA LEU A 9 -22.05 -5.19 -11.50
C LEU A 9 -21.96 -6.17 -10.34
N ILE A 10 -20.90 -6.95 -10.34
CA ILE A 10 -20.64 -7.94 -9.30
C ILE A 10 -19.29 -7.67 -8.69
N GLN A 11 -19.25 -7.58 -7.36
CA GLN A 11 -17.99 -7.48 -6.65
C GLN A 11 -17.32 -8.84 -6.61
N THR A 12 -16.12 -8.92 -7.16
CA THR A 12 -15.32 -10.15 -7.18
C THR A 12 -13.94 -9.86 -6.61
N ALA A 13 -13.21 -10.92 -6.31
CA ALA A 13 -11.81 -10.78 -5.96
C ALA A 13 -11.06 -10.17 -7.15
N ASP A 14 -10.21 -9.19 -6.87
CA ASP A 14 -9.38 -8.58 -7.91
C ASP A 14 -8.20 -9.52 -8.20
N GLU A 15 -8.19 -10.11 -9.38
CA GLU A 15 -7.15 -11.06 -9.80
C GLU A 15 -5.78 -10.41 -9.93
N THR A 16 -5.73 -9.08 -10.08
CA THR A 16 -4.46 -8.35 -10.16
C THR A 16 -3.88 -8.05 -8.79
N ARG A 17 -4.63 -8.31 -7.72
CA ARG A 17 -4.19 -8.04 -6.37
C ARG A 17 -3.68 -9.29 -5.70
N SER A 18 -2.56 -9.13 -4.98
CA SER A 18 -1.97 -10.19 -4.18
C SER A 18 -2.19 -9.89 -2.69
N ARG A 19 -2.52 -10.92 -1.95
CA ARG A 19 -2.49 -10.85 -0.48
C ARG A 19 -1.06 -11.06 -0.03
N TYR A 20 -0.64 -10.27 0.93
CA TYR A 20 0.68 -10.50 1.52
C TYR A 20 0.67 -10.18 3.00
N LYS A 21 1.62 -10.78 3.68
CA LYS A 21 1.81 -10.65 5.13
C LYS A 21 3.21 -10.12 5.37
N THR A 22 3.32 -9.18 6.30
CA THR A 22 4.59 -8.58 6.67
C THR A 22 4.58 -8.28 8.16
N ARG A 23 5.66 -7.73 8.66
CA ARG A 23 5.74 -7.23 10.03
C ARG A 23 6.22 -5.80 9.98
N ILE A 24 5.38 -4.89 10.45
CA ILE A 24 5.71 -3.46 10.50
C ILE A 24 5.34 -2.90 11.88
N SER A 25 5.82 -1.71 12.18
CA SER A 25 5.62 -1.04 13.45
C SER A 25 4.14 -0.93 13.80
N ALA A 26 3.77 -1.34 15.01
CA ALA A 26 2.42 -1.17 15.53
C ALA A 26 1.99 0.30 15.53
N THR A 27 2.91 1.20 15.81
CA THR A 27 2.66 2.65 15.76
C THR A 27 2.29 3.10 14.34
N ILE A 28 3.00 2.58 13.34
CA ILE A 28 2.72 2.89 11.93
C ILE A 28 1.34 2.34 11.54
N ILE A 29 1.02 1.12 11.96
CA ILE A 29 -0.30 0.53 11.68
C ILE A 29 -1.41 1.40 12.26
N GLU A 30 -1.22 1.90 13.47
CA GLU A 30 -2.21 2.79 14.10
C GLU A 30 -2.36 4.09 13.31
N GLN A 31 -1.26 4.67 12.85
CA GLN A 31 -1.29 5.86 12.00
C GLN A 31 -2.07 5.60 10.71
N LEU A 32 -1.85 4.45 10.09
CA LEU A 32 -2.56 4.05 8.87
C LEU A 32 -4.06 3.90 9.13
N LYS A 33 -4.44 3.31 10.27
CA LYS A 33 -5.84 3.17 10.66
C LYS A 33 -6.50 4.55 10.83
N GLN A 34 -5.81 5.49 11.46
CA GLN A 34 -6.32 6.84 11.65
C GLN A 34 -6.50 7.55 10.31
N LEU A 35 -5.54 7.44 9.41
CA LEU A 35 -5.66 8.01 8.07
C LEU A 35 -6.82 7.39 7.30
N SER A 36 -6.99 6.08 7.42
CA SER A 36 -8.08 5.33 6.78
C SER A 36 -9.43 5.85 7.23
N ILE A 37 -9.61 6.04 8.53
CA ILE A 37 -10.86 6.55 9.12
C ILE A 37 -11.09 8.00 8.69
N GLN A 38 -10.07 8.85 8.84
CA GLN A 38 -10.15 10.28 8.52
C GLN A 38 -10.53 10.55 7.06
N HIS A 39 -10.00 9.76 6.15
CA HIS A 39 -10.14 10.01 4.71
C HIS A 39 -11.02 8.99 4.01
N HIS A 40 -11.66 8.10 4.74
CA HIS A 40 -12.56 7.07 4.19
C HIS A 40 -11.89 6.26 3.08
N SER A 41 -10.63 5.89 3.28
CA SER A 41 -9.83 5.14 2.30
C SER A 41 -9.28 3.88 2.94
N HIS A 42 -9.23 2.79 2.19
CA HIS A 42 -8.64 1.54 2.69
C HIS A 42 -7.14 1.67 2.88
N ILE A 43 -6.62 1.04 3.92
CA ILE A 43 -5.18 1.05 4.22
C ILE A 43 -4.36 0.55 3.04
N GLY A 44 -4.84 -0.49 2.33
CA GLY A 44 -4.15 -1.01 1.15
C GLY A 44 -3.92 0.04 0.08
N TYR A 45 -4.91 0.89 -0.17
CA TYR A 45 -4.80 1.97 -1.16
C TYR A 45 -3.87 3.09 -0.67
N LEU A 46 -3.92 3.40 0.61
CA LEU A 46 -2.99 4.37 1.21
C LEU A 46 -1.54 3.92 1.01
N LEU A 47 -1.27 2.67 1.33
CA LEU A 47 0.07 2.11 1.16
C LEU A 47 0.50 2.08 -0.30
N GLU A 48 -0.38 1.70 -1.21
CA GLU A 48 -0.06 1.69 -2.65
C GLU A 48 0.34 3.07 -3.15
N ASN A 49 -0.37 4.10 -2.71
CA ASN A 49 -0.02 5.48 -3.04
C ASN A 49 1.39 5.81 -2.54
N GLY A 50 1.68 5.44 -1.30
CA GLY A 50 3.02 5.62 -0.73
C GLY A 50 4.08 4.89 -1.54
N TYR A 51 3.81 3.65 -1.95
CA TYR A 51 4.74 2.86 -2.77
C TYR A 51 5.01 3.54 -4.09
N ILE A 52 3.96 3.97 -4.79
CA ILE A 52 4.10 4.62 -6.10
C ILE A 52 4.94 5.88 -5.98
N ASN A 53 4.63 6.73 -5.02
CA ASN A 53 5.34 7.99 -4.83
C ASN A 53 6.80 7.75 -4.45
N MET A 54 7.05 6.77 -3.59
CA MET A 54 8.41 6.40 -3.18
C MET A 54 9.20 5.86 -4.36
N LEU A 55 8.60 5.00 -5.17
CA LEU A 55 9.25 4.44 -6.36
C LEU A 55 9.59 5.53 -7.38
N GLN A 56 8.73 6.53 -7.51
CA GLN A 56 8.99 7.69 -8.39
C GLN A 56 10.17 8.51 -7.89
N GLN A 57 10.36 8.58 -6.58
CA GLN A 57 11.52 9.23 -5.97
C GLN A 57 12.82 8.51 -6.35
N GLY A 58 12.77 7.19 -6.46
CA GLY A 58 13.88 6.36 -6.95
C GLY A 58 14.94 6.03 -5.93
N MET A 59 15.02 6.74 -4.83
CA MET A 59 16.01 6.51 -3.77
C MET A 59 15.46 6.99 -2.44
N ILE A 60 15.72 6.24 -1.38
CA ILE A 60 15.31 6.62 -0.02
C ILE A 60 16.50 6.51 0.92
N THR A 61 16.41 7.25 2.02
CA THR A 61 17.33 7.11 3.14
C THR A 61 16.61 6.35 4.25
N TYR A 62 17.24 5.30 4.74
CA TYR A 62 16.68 4.47 5.80
C TYR A 62 17.75 4.10 6.80
N ASP A 63 17.49 4.37 8.09
CA ASP A 63 18.43 4.06 9.16
C ASP A 63 18.22 2.64 9.67
N LYS A 64 19.04 1.71 9.19
CA LYS A 64 18.98 0.30 9.57
C LYS A 64 19.24 0.07 11.06
N LYS A 65 19.93 0.99 11.71
CA LYS A 65 20.27 0.87 13.14
C LYS A 65 19.07 1.19 14.03
N ASN A 66 18.13 1.99 13.52
CA ASN A 66 16.96 2.44 14.26
C ASN A 66 15.67 1.84 13.77
N ARG A 67 15.72 0.56 13.36
CA ARG A 67 14.51 -0.16 12.97
C ARG A 67 13.52 -0.21 14.13
N PRO A 68 12.21 -0.11 13.85
CA PRO A 68 11.20 -0.20 14.91
C PRO A 68 11.31 -1.50 15.69
N LYS A 69 11.09 -1.43 16.98
CA LYS A 69 11.11 -2.60 17.87
C LYS A 69 9.70 -3.12 18.17
N ASP A 70 8.68 -2.41 17.71
CA ASP A 70 7.28 -2.72 17.94
C ASP A 70 6.59 -3.35 16.73
N ARG A 71 7.35 -4.04 15.88
CA ARG A 71 6.81 -4.68 14.68
C ARG A 71 5.88 -5.84 15.03
N ILE A 72 4.71 -5.83 14.41
CA ILE A 72 3.71 -6.89 14.55
C ILE A 72 3.26 -7.35 13.17
N GLU A 73 2.59 -8.50 13.14
CA GLU A 73 2.06 -9.04 11.88
C GLU A 73 1.02 -8.09 11.30
N PHE A 74 1.10 -7.88 10.01
CA PHE A 74 0.18 -7.05 9.26
C PHE A 74 -0.13 -7.71 7.92
N ARG A 75 -1.41 -7.83 7.62
CA ARG A 75 -1.90 -8.44 6.37
C ARG A 75 -2.67 -7.42 5.57
N THR A 76 -2.43 -7.39 4.28
CA THR A 76 -3.12 -6.49 3.37
C THR A 76 -3.03 -7.03 1.94
N THR A 77 -3.54 -6.27 1.00
CA THR A 77 -3.45 -6.62 -0.41
C THR A 77 -2.77 -5.49 -1.16
N CYS A 78 -2.16 -5.83 -2.28
CA CYS A 78 -1.50 -4.88 -3.16
C CYS A 78 -1.59 -5.37 -4.59
N ASP A 79 -1.62 -4.46 -5.54
CA ASP A 79 -1.45 -4.82 -6.94
C ASP A 79 -0.20 -5.68 -7.08
N ALA A 80 -0.33 -6.83 -7.74
CA ALA A 80 0.74 -7.83 -7.82
C ALA A 80 1.99 -7.27 -8.50
N GLU A 81 1.82 -6.52 -9.57
CA GLU A 81 2.93 -5.92 -10.30
C GLU A 81 3.63 -4.86 -9.45
N LEU A 82 2.87 -4.03 -8.76
CA LEU A 82 3.42 -3.02 -7.86
C LEU A 82 4.20 -3.67 -6.72
N LEU A 83 3.70 -4.78 -6.19
CA LEU A 83 4.39 -5.51 -5.12
C LEU A 83 5.75 -6.03 -5.59
N GLU A 84 5.82 -6.54 -6.82
CA GLU A 84 7.09 -6.98 -7.40
C GLU A 84 8.06 -5.81 -7.58
N GLN A 85 7.57 -4.68 -8.05
CA GLN A 85 8.39 -3.47 -8.16
C GLN A 85 8.93 -3.03 -6.80
N LEU A 86 8.11 -3.16 -5.76
CA LEU A 86 8.50 -2.82 -4.41
C LEU A 86 9.61 -3.76 -3.89
N ARG A 87 9.48 -5.05 -4.17
CA ARG A 87 10.50 -6.05 -3.80
C ARG A 87 11.83 -5.76 -4.50
N ASP A 88 11.78 -5.44 -5.78
CA ASP A 88 12.97 -5.09 -6.55
C ASP A 88 13.62 -3.82 -6.00
N PHE A 89 12.81 -2.83 -5.65
CA PHE A 89 13.28 -1.60 -5.04
C PHE A 89 14.00 -1.87 -3.72
N ALA A 90 13.42 -2.72 -2.87
CA ALA A 90 14.03 -3.10 -1.59
C ALA A 90 15.42 -3.71 -1.82
N LYS A 91 15.53 -4.63 -2.79
CA LYS A 91 16.81 -5.24 -3.14
C LYS A 91 17.84 -4.21 -3.60
N ARG A 92 17.42 -3.28 -4.45
CA ARG A 92 18.32 -2.23 -4.97
C ARG A 92 18.78 -1.29 -3.86
N GLN A 93 17.94 -1.04 -2.87
CA GLN A 93 18.26 -0.21 -1.72
C GLN A 93 18.98 -0.99 -0.61
N GLN A 94 19.16 -2.31 -0.79
CA GLN A 94 19.75 -3.20 0.23
C GLN A 94 18.98 -3.18 1.53
N LEU A 95 17.64 -3.19 1.41
CA LEU A 95 16.71 -3.16 2.53
C LEU A 95 15.79 -4.38 2.50
N ASN A 96 15.17 -4.68 3.62
CA ASN A 96 14.11 -5.67 3.68
C ASN A 96 12.80 -5.06 3.18
N LEU A 97 11.88 -5.89 2.71
CA LEU A 97 10.60 -5.40 2.22
C LEU A 97 9.84 -4.61 3.30
N ASN A 98 9.84 -5.07 4.54
CA ASN A 98 9.16 -4.36 5.61
C ASN A 98 9.78 -2.99 5.91
N ASP A 99 11.09 -2.84 5.73
CA ASP A 99 11.75 -1.53 5.86
C ASP A 99 11.18 -0.54 4.84
N VAL A 100 11.02 -1.01 3.60
CA VAL A 100 10.53 -0.17 2.49
C VAL A 100 9.05 0.17 2.70
N ILE A 101 8.27 -0.78 3.17
CA ILE A 101 6.86 -0.56 3.46
C ILE A 101 6.71 0.55 4.53
N GLU A 102 7.48 0.46 5.59
CA GLU A 102 7.46 1.49 6.64
C GLU A 102 7.88 2.85 6.11
N ALA A 103 8.94 2.89 5.30
CA ALA A 103 9.42 4.12 4.69
C ALA A 103 8.38 4.78 3.78
N SER A 104 7.57 3.97 3.09
CA SER A 104 6.59 4.45 2.13
C SER A 104 5.50 5.30 2.76
N VAL A 105 5.25 5.14 4.06
CA VAL A 105 4.18 5.86 4.76
C VAL A 105 4.40 7.37 4.69
N ALA A 106 5.65 7.81 4.70
CA ALA A 106 5.99 9.23 4.57
C ALA A 106 5.68 9.81 3.19
N TYR A 107 5.45 8.95 2.21
CA TYR A 107 5.18 9.35 0.82
C TYR A 107 3.69 9.33 0.47
N ILE A 108 2.83 8.96 1.40
CA ILE A 108 1.38 8.91 1.16
C ILE A 108 0.85 10.33 0.96
N ASN A 109 0.14 10.54 -0.14
CA ASN A 109 -0.62 11.75 -0.41
C ASN A 109 -2.10 11.39 -0.40
N VAL A 110 -2.80 11.72 0.67
CA VAL A 110 -4.19 11.32 0.87
C VAL A 110 -5.14 11.87 -0.20
N GLU A 111 -4.84 13.01 -0.78
CA GLU A 111 -5.67 13.59 -1.83
C GLU A 111 -5.62 12.72 -3.10
N ASP A 112 -4.43 12.22 -3.45
CA ASP A 112 -4.27 11.31 -4.59
C ASP A 112 -5.03 10.00 -4.36
N VAL A 113 -4.97 9.48 -3.15
CA VAL A 113 -5.66 8.23 -2.79
C VAL A 113 -7.17 8.40 -2.90
N LYS A 114 -7.68 9.52 -2.43
CA LYS A 114 -9.10 9.84 -2.49
C LYS A 114 -9.61 9.85 -3.92
N ASP A 115 -8.87 10.50 -4.81
CA ASP A 115 -9.23 10.56 -6.22
C ASP A 115 -9.16 9.19 -6.88
N ALA A 116 -8.09 8.44 -6.62
CA ALA A 116 -7.91 7.10 -7.15
C ALA A 116 -9.01 6.15 -6.65
N HIS A 117 -9.38 6.25 -5.37
CA HIS A 117 -10.42 5.43 -4.79
C HIS A 117 -11.77 5.71 -5.44
N TYR A 118 -12.10 6.98 -5.66
CA TYR A 118 -13.31 7.39 -6.35
C TYR A 118 -13.32 6.85 -7.78
N ARG A 119 -12.22 6.97 -8.48
CA ARG A 119 -12.07 6.47 -9.85
C ARG A 119 -12.34 4.96 -9.92
N TYR A 120 -11.77 4.19 -9.02
CA TYR A 120 -11.98 2.74 -8.98
C TYR A 120 -13.44 2.39 -8.73
N ARG A 121 -14.11 3.13 -7.87
CA ARG A 121 -15.53 2.89 -7.59
C ARG A 121 -16.41 3.15 -8.80
N VAL A 122 -16.13 4.20 -9.54
CA VAL A 122 -16.95 4.63 -10.67
C VAL A 122 -16.62 3.82 -11.92
N GLU A 123 -15.36 3.70 -12.26
CA GLU A 123 -14.92 3.05 -13.50
C GLU A 123 -15.12 1.55 -13.48
N LYS A 124 -14.99 0.95 -12.33
CA LYS A 124 -15.16 -0.48 -12.17
C LYS A 124 -16.54 -0.87 -11.69
N GLY A 125 -17.28 0.11 -11.26
CA GLY A 125 -18.69 -0.03 -10.93
C GLY A 125 -19.58 0.40 -12.10
#